data_7ee52b66942f330a1c2353e2ab1764b3
#
_entry.id   7ee52b66942f330a1c2353e2ab1764b3
#
_cell.length_a   1.000
_cell.length_b   1.000
_cell.length_c   1.000
_cell.angle_alpha   90.00
_cell.angle_beta   90.00
_cell.angle_gamma   90.00
#
_symmetry.space_group_name_H-M   'P 1'
#
loop_
_entity.id
_entity.type
_entity.pdbx_description
1 polymer ?
#
loop_
_entity_poly.entity_id
_entity_poly.type
_entity_poly.pdbx_seq_one_letter_code
_entity_poly.pdbx_strand_id
1 'polypeptide(L)'
;MKKSYLALFAASIFLLSGCNEKETQALTEKLQKAEQTITQLNQDLAKSQQDFTAYKAENDQKLADLEKTKNAFPALKVEIEPLFSKSQKVKPKEQTYFEEGQVNYFISIPKTGFEWLDNLVIRKLWLDYSPEDAKQDPDKVTGNEKAQLLKAFEKDFNDSLAEVRDGPVSGMEVSAELRYLGQRDNIVSFSVFNYSFSGGAHGLFATTYINIDVDKKSIITLDKLMTKANQTKAKALLWDAYLLESPVDENGKREPFTAKADFDISNQFYFTNDGIVFSYAPYELGPFADGEKTLTLPWYEVNNLIAKEYQRTKKDGFDLIPSSDLR
;
A
#
# COMPACT_ATOMS: atom_id res chain seq x y z
N MET A 1 34.55 -40.68 9.06
CA MET A 1 35.21 -41.77 9.86
C MET A 1 34.76 -41.67 11.28
N LYS A 2 33.71 -42.38 11.73
CA LYS A 2 33.29 -42.65 13.13
C LYS A 2 32.03 -43.57 13.09
N LYS A 3 32.15 -44.76 12.54
CA LYS A 3 31.09 -45.78 12.51
C LYS A 3 31.52 -47.11 13.17
N SER A 4 32.38 -47.11 14.17
CA SER A 4 32.92 -48.38 14.66
C SER A 4 32.86 -48.62 16.19
N TYR A 5 32.13 -47.87 16.97
CA TYR A 5 32.14 -48.10 18.43
C TYR A 5 30.83 -48.66 19.02
N LEU A 6 29.75 -48.86 18.23
CA LEU A 6 28.50 -49.39 18.76
C LEU A 6 28.34 -50.91 18.61
N ALA A 7 29.23 -51.56 17.88
CA ALA A 7 29.16 -53.02 17.65
C ALA A 7 29.83 -53.91 18.72
N LEU A 8 30.60 -53.34 19.65
CA LEU A 8 31.37 -54.12 20.63
C LEU A 8 30.69 -54.36 21.98
N PHE A 9 29.53 -53.74 22.21
CA PHE A 9 28.82 -53.94 23.51
C PHE A 9 27.79 -55.07 23.54
N ALA A 10 27.44 -55.64 22.40
CA ALA A 10 26.42 -56.70 22.33
C ALA A 10 26.98 -58.14 22.60
N ALA A 11 28.29 -58.32 22.67
CA ALA A 11 28.90 -59.64 22.78
C ALA A 11 29.23 -60.13 24.19
N SER A 12 29.06 -59.31 25.26
CA SER A 12 29.46 -59.64 26.62
C SER A 12 28.36 -60.09 27.59
N ILE A 13 27.13 -60.30 27.13
CA ILE A 13 25.99 -60.67 28.01
C ILE A 13 25.71 -62.19 28.03
N PHE A 14 26.47 -63.01 27.33
CA PHE A 14 26.17 -64.45 27.20
C PHE A 14 26.86 -65.41 28.21
N LEU A 15 27.48 -64.92 29.28
CA LEU A 15 28.21 -65.80 30.25
C LEU A 15 27.78 -65.56 31.71
N LEU A 16 26.49 -65.45 32.02
CA LEU A 16 25.98 -65.61 33.39
C LEU A 16 24.64 -66.37 33.36
N SER A 17 24.73 -67.63 33.05
CA SER A 17 23.61 -68.57 33.24
C SER A 17 23.50 -68.91 34.73
N GLY A 18 22.61 -68.28 35.43
CA GLY A 18 22.24 -68.62 36.79
C GLY A 18 21.41 -67.51 37.43
N CYS A 19 20.09 -67.76 37.55
CA CYS A 19 19.14 -67.00 38.35
C CYS A 19 18.52 -65.75 37.75
N ASN A 20 17.33 -65.96 37.35
CA ASN A 20 16.20 -64.99 37.21
C ASN A 20 15.77 -64.69 35.78
N GLU A 21 15.08 -65.63 35.15
CA GLU A 21 14.42 -65.43 33.82
C GLU A 21 13.62 -64.11 33.73
N LYS A 22 13.00 -63.70 34.84
CA LYS A 22 12.22 -62.45 34.89
C LYS A 22 13.05 -61.19 34.77
N GLU A 23 14.25 -61.16 35.38
CA GLU A 23 15.17 -60.01 35.29
C GLU A 23 15.81 -59.92 33.91
N THR A 24 16.19 -61.07 33.34
CA THR A 24 16.74 -61.12 31.99
C THR A 24 15.70 -60.66 30.94
N GLN A 25 14.43 -61.09 31.10
CA GLN A 25 13.35 -60.65 30.23
C GLN A 25 13.08 -59.15 30.36
N ALA A 26 13.03 -58.62 31.59
CA ALA A 26 12.85 -57.19 31.82
C ALA A 26 14.02 -56.32 31.29
N LEU A 27 15.26 -56.81 31.35
CA LEU A 27 16.44 -56.16 30.76
C LEU A 27 16.37 -56.20 29.21
N THR A 28 15.96 -57.30 28.62
CA THR A 28 15.78 -57.46 27.18
C THR A 28 14.73 -56.49 26.64
N GLU A 29 13.57 -56.39 27.34
CA GLU A 29 12.53 -55.42 26.98
C GLU A 29 13.01 -53.95 27.09
N LYS A 30 13.77 -53.62 28.14
CA LYS A 30 14.36 -52.31 28.30
C LYS A 30 15.37 -51.99 27.19
N LEU A 31 16.22 -52.96 26.82
CA LEU A 31 17.18 -52.85 25.75
C LEU A 31 16.46 -52.59 24.40
N GLN A 32 15.43 -53.41 24.09
CA GLN A 32 14.63 -53.26 22.88
C GLN A 32 13.94 -51.90 22.78
N LYS A 33 13.37 -51.39 23.90
CA LYS A 33 12.80 -50.06 23.97
C LYS A 33 13.85 -48.94 23.78
N ALA A 34 15.03 -49.10 24.36
CA ALA A 34 16.14 -48.19 24.20
C ALA A 34 16.63 -48.11 22.72
N GLU A 35 16.75 -49.28 22.06
CA GLU A 35 17.10 -49.40 20.65
C GLU A 35 16.06 -48.75 19.73
N GLN A 36 14.77 -48.95 20.01
CA GLN A 36 13.70 -48.26 19.31
C GLN A 36 13.76 -46.75 19.48
N THR A 37 13.99 -46.29 20.73
CA THR A 37 14.13 -44.87 21.03
C THR A 37 15.36 -44.26 20.31
N ILE A 38 16.50 -44.95 20.31
CA ILE A 38 17.70 -44.53 19.59
C ILE A 38 17.44 -44.45 18.09
N THR A 39 16.72 -45.43 17.52
CA THR A 39 16.34 -45.43 16.10
C THR A 39 15.46 -44.22 15.78
N GLN A 40 14.43 -43.98 16.60
CA GLN A 40 13.57 -42.79 16.41
C GLN A 40 14.31 -41.49 16.56
N LEU A 41 15.16 -41.33 17.58
CA LEU A 41 15.96 -40.13 17.75
C LEU A 41 16.94 -39.88 16.59
N ASN A 42 17.51 -40.95 16.02
CA ASN A 42 18.36 -40.83 14.86
C ASN A 42 17.59 -40.39 13.61
N GLN A 43 16.33 -40.87 13.44
CA GLN A 43 15.45 -40.41 12.35
C GLN A 43 15.05 -38.95 12.57
N ASP A 44 14.67 -38.54 13.76
CA ASP A 44 14.29 -37.18 14.09
C ASP A 44 15.49 -36.21 13.93
N LEU A 45 16.68 -36.65 14.31
CA LEU A 45 17.91 -35.90 14.11
C LEU A 45 18.23 -35.73 12.62
N ALA A 46 18.11 -36.80 11.83
CA ALA A 46 18.32 -36.73 10.38
C ALA A 46 17.33 -35.78 9.71
N LYS A 47 16.05 -35.85 10.10
CA LYS A 47 15.01 -34.94 9.62
C LYS A 47 15.32 -33.48 10.03
N SER A 48 15.63 -33.24 11.30
CA SER A 48 16.00 -31.89 11.79
C SER A 48 17.22 -31.33 11.06
N GLN A 49 18.23 -32.17 10.75
CA GLN A 49 19.40 -31.74 9.96
C GLN A 49 19.02 -31.40 8.54
N GLN A 50 18.11 -32.15 7.93
CA GLN A 50 17.59 -31.86 6.59
C GLN A 50 16.80 -30.56 6.56
N ASP A 51 15.87 -30.36 7.52
CA ASP A 51 15.07 -29.15 7.67
C ASP A 51 15.98 -27.92 7.93
N PHE A 52 16.99 -28.07 8.78
CA PHE A 52 17.97 -26.99 9.02
C PHE A 52 18.78 -26.65 7.79
N THR A 53 19.17 -27.66 6.99
CA THR A 53 19.91 -27.45 5.74
C THR A 53 19.05 -26.71 4.72
N ALA A 54 17.76 -27.10 4.59
CA ALA A 54 16.81 -26.42 3.72
C ALA A 54 16.58 -24.97 4.15
N TYR A 55 16.34 -24.74 5.44
CA TYR A 55 16.17 -23.41 6.02
C TYR A 55 17.42 -22.52 5.80
N LYS A 56 18.61 -23.09 5.98
CA LYS A 56 19.86 -22.37 5.73
C LYS A 56 20.00 -21.98 4.27
N ALA A 57 19.72 -22.92 3.34
CA ALA A 57 19.78 -22.66 1.91
C ALA A 57 18.80 -21.57 1.48
N GLU A 58 17.57 -21.57 2.03
CA GLU A 58 16.57 -20.53 1.79
C GLU A 58 17.02 -19.16 2.31
N ASN A 59 17.60 -19.11 3.52
CA ASN A 59 18.12 -17.87 4.08
C ASN A 59 19.36 -17.35 3.34
N ASP A 60 20.27 -18.24 2.93
CA ASP A 60 21.44 -17.87 2.13
C ASP A 60 21.01 -17.32 0.77
N GLN A 61 19.94 -17.88 0.16
CA GLN A 61 19.33 -17.33 -1.05
C GLN A 61 18.73 -15.95 -0.81
N LYS A 62 17.96 -15.78 0.26
CA LYS A 62 17.39 -14.47 0.65
C LYS A 62 18.47 -13.42 0.91
N LEU A 63 19.57 -13.82 1.57
CA LEU A 63 20.72 -12.94 1.80
C LEU A 63 21.42 -12.56 0.48
N ALA A 64 21.60 -13.53 -0.44
CA ALA A 64 22.19 -13.27 -1.75
C ALA A 64 21.31 -12.34 -2.60
N ASP A 65 19.97 -12.48 -2.51
CA ASP A 65 19.03 -11.60 -3.19
C ASP A 65 19.00 -10.20 -2.53
N LEU A 66 19.11 -10.11 -1.21
CA LEU A 66 19.29 -8.85 -0.49
C LEU A 66 20.65 -8.18 -0.82
N GLU A 67 21.72 -8.95 -1.01
CA GLU A 67 23.01 -8.43 -1.44
C GLU A 67 23.01 -7.93 -2.89
N LYS A 68 22.22 -8.57 -3.78
CA LYS A 68 21.97 -8.05 -5.14
C LYS A 68 21.22 -6.74 -5.15
N THR A 69 20.42 -6.49 -4.12
CA THR A 69 19.67 -5.24 -3.92
C THR A 69 20.40 -4.23 -3.04
N LYS A 70 21.71 -4.35 -2.87
CA LYS A 70 22.56 -3.53 -1.97
C LYS A 70 22.48 -2.02 -2.24
N ASN A 71 21.96 -1.63 -3.39
CA ASN A 71 21.63 -0.25 -3.76
C ASN A 71 20.11 0.01 -3.80
N ALA A 72 19.27 -0.97 -3.47
CA ALA A 72 17.83 -0.76 -3.43
C ALA A 72 17.46 0.01 -2.17
N PHE A 73 16.50 0.91 -2.31
CA PHE A 73 15.95 1.64 -1.19
C PHE A 73 15.36 0.64 -0.18
N PRO A 74 15.67 0.75 1.13
CA PRO A 74 15.27 -0.24 2.11
C PRO A 74 13.74 -0.32 2.24
N ALA A 75 13.23 -1.49 2.62
CA ALA A 75 11.82 -1.65 2.94
C ALA A 75 11.42 -0.69 4.07
N LEU A 76 10.38 0.08 3.83
CA LEU A 76 9.91 1.11 4.75
C LEU A 76 9.04 0.50 5.86
N LYS A 77 9.30 0.93 7.09
CA LYS A 77 8.33 0.87 8.17
C LYS A 77 7.68 2.25 8.28
N VAL A 78 6.45 2.37 7.81
CA VAL A 78 5.72 3.64 7.79
C VAL A 78 4.76 3.68 8.98
N GLU A 79 4.87 4.73 9.78
CA GLU A 79 3.88 5.14 10.76
C GLU A 79 3.13 6.34 10.20
N ILE A 80 1.82 6.45 10.49
CA ILE A 80 1.01 7.61 10.14
C ILE A 80 0.63 8.29 11.44
N GLU A 81 0.95 9.57 11.57
CA GLU A 81 0.67 10.32 12.78
C GLU A 81 -0.20 11.56 12.48
N PRO A 82 -1.09 11.97 13.41
CA PRO A 82 -1.85 13.19 13.24
C PRO A 82 -0.91 14.40 13.32
N LEU A 83 -1.01 15.30 12.34
CA LEU A 83 -0.40 16.63 12.41
C LEU A 83 -1.34 17.62 13.11
N PHE A 84 -2.64 17.53 12.79
CA PHE A 84 -3.67 18.35 13.41
C PHE A 84 -4.92 17.48 13.64
N SER A 85 -5.53 17.62 14.82
CA SER A 85 -6.76 16.92 15.17
C SER A 85 -7.51 17.77 16.19
N LYS A 86 -8.58 18.42 15.75
CA LYS A 86 -9.46 19.21 16.63
C LYS A 86 -10.92 18.93 16.32
N SER A 87 -11.70 18.80 17.35
CA SER A 87 -13.15 18.67 17.30
C SER A 87 -13.74 19.56 18.39
N GLN A 88 -14.66 20.43 18.01
CA GLN A 88 -15.30 21.36 18.98
C GLN A 88 -16.77 21.58 18.64
N LYS A 89 -17.56 21.54 19.67
CA LYS A 89 -18.98 21.92 19.63
C LYS A 89 -19.14 23.42 19.82
N VAL A 90 -20.10 23.99 19.10
CA VAL A 90 -20.35 25.43 19.06
C VAL A 90 -21.84 25.71 19.24
N LYS A 91 -22.20 26.61 20.15
CA LYS A 91 -23.56 27.11 20.25
C LYS A 91 -23.73 28.32 19.33
N PRO A 92 -24.78 28.35 18.47
CA PRO A 92 -25.06 29.49 17.62
C PRO A 92 -25.46 30.71 18.50
N LYS A 93 -25.12 31.91 18.02
CA LYS A 93 -25.49 33.17 18.70
C LYS A 93 -26.97 33.49 18.59
N GLU A 94 -27.57 33.16 17.45
CA GLU A 94 -28.97 33.38 17.18
C GLU A 94 -29.76 32.08 17.23
N GLN A 95 -31.08 32.16 17.34
CA GLN A 95 -31.95 30.99 17.32
C GLN A 95 -31.90 30.37 15.90
N THR A 96 -31.41 29.16 15.81
CA THR A 96 -31.32 28.38 14.57
C THR A 96 -32.16 27.09 14.67
N TYR A 97 -32.25 26.33 13.61
CA TYR A 97 -32.90 25.00 13.60
C TYR A 97 -32.10 23.91 14.33
N PHE A 98 -30.90 24.22 14.81
CA PHE A 98 -30.06 23.34 15.63
C PHE A 98 -29.64 24.03 16.93
N GLU A 99 -29.49 23.27 18.00
CA GLU A 99 -29.09 23.76 19.31
C GLU A 99 -27.59 23.88 19.49
N GLU A 100 -26.84 22.98 18.84
CA GLU A 100 -25.39 22.89 18.90
C GLU A 100 -24.84 22.45 17.53
N GLY A 101 -23.87 23.17 17.01
CA GLY A 101 -23.12 22.81 15.83
C GLY A 101 -21.78 22.16 16.19
N GLN A 102 -21.10 21.59 15.20
CA GLN A 102 -19.80 20.91 15.39
C GLN A 102 -18.83 21.26 14.30
N VAL A 103 -17.56 21.47 14.67
CA VAL A 103 -16.45 21.67 13.74
C VAL A 103 -15.40 20.61 14.00
N ASN A 104 -15.02 19.86 12.94
CA ASN A 104 -14.02 18.81 12.98
C ASN A 104 -12.94 19.07 11.93
N TYR A 105 -11.69 19.03 12.35
CA TYR A 105 -10.55 19.17 11.46
C TYR A 105 -9.49 18.11 11.77
N PHE A 106 -9.04 17.41 10.72
CA PHE A 106 -8.03 16.37 10.85
C PHE A 106 -7.09 16.35 9.65
N ILE A 107 -5.80 16.25 9.90
CA ILE A 107 -4.79 15.89 8.88
C ILE A 107 -3.73 15.00 9.49
N SER A 108 -3.31 13.99 8.75
CA SER A 108 -2.22 13.09 9.10
C SER A 108 -1.05 13.19 8.14
N ILE A 109 0.14 12.88 8.65
CA ILE A 109 1.41 12.94 7.93
C ILE A 109 2.19 11.62 8.11
N PRO A 110 3.13 11.31 7.22
CA PRO A 110 3.95 10.12 7.35
C PRO A 110 5.11 10.32 8.34
N LYS A 111 5.57 9.19 8.88
CA LYS A 111 6.82 9.05 9.60
C LYS A 111 7.49 7.77 9.10
N THR A 112 8.36 7.94 8.12
CA THR A 112 9.03 6.83 7.43
C THR A 112 10.41 6.54 7.97
N GLY A 113 10.97 7.43 8.79
CA GLY A 113 12.37 7.41 9.23
C GLY A 113 13.33 8.07 8.21
N PHE A 114 12.80 8.57 7.07
CA PHE A 114 13.56 9.32 6.08
C PHE A 114 12.97 10.73 5.96
N GLU A 115 13.60 11.69 6.62
CA GLU A 115 13.10 13.08 6.68
C GLU A 115 12.82 13.70 5.31
N TRP A 116 13.67 13.41 4.29
CA TRP A 116 13.44 13.91 2.94
C TRP A 116 12.14 13.36 2.32
N LEU A 117 11.81 12.10 2.61
CA LEU A 117 10.59 11.45 2.09
C LEU A 117 9.35 12.00 2.80
N ASP A 118 9.42 12.12 4.12
CA ASP A 118 8.35 12.73 4.91
C ASP A 118 8.07 14.16 4.44
N ASN A 119 9.12 14.97 4.26
CA ASN A 119 9.00 16.35 3.79
C ASN A 119 8.44 16.45 2.36
N LEU A 120 8.76 15.50 1.47
CA LEU A 120 8.23 15.48 0.11
C LEU A 120 6.72 15.19 0.12
N VAL A 121 6.26 14.24 0.94
CA VAL A 121 4.83 13.99 1.12
C VAL A 121 4.13 15.21 1.73
N ILE A 122 4.69 15.81 2.77
CA ILE A 122 4.14 17.01 3.42
C ILE A 122 4.09 18.18 2.43
N ARG A 123 5.10 18.33 1.56
CA ARG A 123 5.07 19.31 0.48
C ARG A 123 3.87 19.11 -0.44
N LYS A 124 3.61 17.87 -0.84
CA LYS A 124 2.45 17.57 -1.69
C LYS A 124 1.13 17.86 -0.99
N LEU A 125 1.01 17.48 0.30
CA LEU A 125 -0.17 17.83 1.12
C LEU A 125 -0.39 19.34 1.19
N TRP A 126 0.67 20.14 1.35
CA TRP A 126 0.58 21.59 1.33
C TRP A 126 0.08 22.13 -0.01
N LEU A 127 0.64 21.63 -1.12
CA LEU A 127 0.22 22.08 -2.46
C LEU A 127 -1.22 21.71 -2.79
N ASP A 128 -1.71 20.58 -2.30
CA ASP A 128 -3.10 20.15 -2.48
C ASP A 128 -4.06 21.00 -1.63
N TYR A 129 -3.61 21.45 -0.46
CA TYR A 129 -4.41 22.28 0.45
C TYR A 129 -4.41 23.76 0.08
N SER A 130 -3.33 24.28 -0.55
CA SER A 130 -3.16 25.68 -0.91
C SER A 130 -3.36 25.89 -2.42
N PRO A 131 -4.53 26.36 -2.88
CA PRO A 131 -4.79 26.59 -4.30
C PRO A 131 -3.82 27.60 -4.96
N GLU A 132 -3.34 28.57 -4.19
CA GLU A 132 -2.38 29.59 -4.66
C GLU A 132 -1.02 28.96 -5.00
N ASP A 133 -0.62 27.94 -4.25
CA ASP A 133 0.67 27.26 -4.39
C ASP A 133 0.58 25.99 -5.26
N ALA A 134 -0.61 25.53 -5.64
CA ALA A 134 -0.86 24.25 -6.31
C ALA A 134 -0.05 24.04 -7.63
N LYS A 135 0.36 25.12 -8.28
CA LYS A 135 1.16 25.09 -9.52
C LYS A 135 2.67 25.06 -9.28
N GLN A 136 3.12 25.14 -8.04
CA GLN A 136 4.54 25.07 -7.71
C GLN A 136 5.08 23.65 -7.93
N ASP A 137 6.38 23.58 -8.13
CA ASP A 137 7.09 22.31 -8.28
C ASP A 137 6.94 21.46 -6.99
N PRO A 138 6.33 20.28 -7.06
CA PRO A 138 6.12 19.44 -5.90
C PRO A 138 7.42 18.87 -5.30
N ASP A 139 8.50 18.83 -6.07
CA ASP A 139 9.80 18.33 -5.60
C ASP A 139 10.62 19.40 -4.87
N LYS A 140 10.20 20.65 -4.96
CA LYS A 140 10.93 21.78 -4.35
C LYS A 140 10.51 22.02 -2.91
N VAL A 141 10.93 21.12 -2.01
CA VAL A 141 10.71 21.24 -0.56
C VAL A 141 11.42 22.48 -0.02
N THR A 142 10.70 23.29 0.77
CA THR A 142 11.25 24.50 1.42
C THR A 142 11.59 24.27 2.90
N GLY A 143 11.07 23.21 3.50
CA GLY A 143 11.18 22.86 4.92
C GLY A 143 10.18 23.58 5.83
N ASN A 144 9.33 24.45 5.27
CA ASN A 144 8.33 25.21 6.02
C ASN A 144 6.92 24.64 5.89
N GLU A 145 6.69 23.66 5.01
CA GLU A 145 5.38 23.14 4.61
C GLU A 145 4.59 22.59 5.80
N LYS A 146 5.26 21.87 6.71
CA LYS A 146 4.64 21.34 7.93
C LYS A 146 4.08 22.46 8.82
N ALA A 147 4.84 23.53 9.00
CA ALA A 147 4.43 24.69 9.79
C ALA A 147 3.31 25.48 9.07
N GLN A 148 3.38 25.59 7.74
CA GLN A 148 2.36 26.23 6.92
C GLN A 148 1.04 25.48 6.99
N LEU A 149 1.04 24.14 6.83
CA LEU A 149 -0.13 23.27 6.98
C LEU A 149 -0.76 23.43 8.36
N LEU A 150 0.04 23.32 9.42
CA LEU A 150 -0.45 23.44 10.78
C LEU A 150 -1.13 24.80 11.00
N LYS A 151 -0.49 25.88 10.56
CA LYS A 151 -1.05 27.25 10.68
C LYS A 151 -2.33 27.43 9.88
N ALA A 152 -2.39 26.88 8.66
CA ALA A 152 -3.55 26.97 7.79
C ALA A 152 -4.73 26.20 8.39
N PHE A 153 -4.52 24.95 8.82
CA PHE A 153 -5.55 24.15 9.49
C PHE A 153 -6.06 24.80 10.77
N GLU A 154 -5.16 25.41 11.55
CA GLU A 154 -5.57 26.10 12.78
C GLU A 154 -6.39 27.37 12.49
N LYS A 155 -5.99 28.13 11.47
CA LYS A 155 -6.75 29.32 11.02
C LYS A 155 -8.14 28.91 10.54
N ASP A 156 -8.21 27.94 9.62
CA ASP A 156 -9.46 27.54 9.00
C ASP A 156 -10.41 26.87 10.00
N PHE A 157 -9.86 26.12 10.97
CA PHE A 157 -10.66 25.61 12.10
C PHE A 157 -11.31 26.75 12.91
N ASN A 158 -10.55 27.80 13.23
CA ASN A 158 -11.07 28.95 13.98
C ASN A 158 -12.08 29.76 13.16
N ASP A 159 -11.84 29.92 11.86
CA ASP A 159 -12.79 30.58 10.94
C ASP A 159 -14.11 29.78 10.86
N SER A 160 -14.03 28.46 10.75
CA SER A 160 -15.19 27.56 10.76
C SER A 160 -15.96 27.61 12.09
N LEU A 161 -15.27 27.72 13.23
CA LEU A 161 -15.94 27.91 14.51
C LEU A 161 -16.74 29.24 14.54
N ALA A 162 -16.21 30.31 13.97
CA ALA A 162 -16.89 31.58 13.84
C ALA A 162 -18.09 31.46 12.89
N GLU A 163 -17.94 30.80 11.75
CA GLU A 163 -19.01 30.60 10.78
C GLU A 163 -20.18 29.77 11.33
N VAL A 164 -19.92 28.67 12.03
CA VAL A 164 -20.95 27.86 12.69
C VAL A 164 -21.63 28.62 13.82
N ARG A 165 -20.90 29.49 14.55
CA ARG A 165 -21.46 30.30 15.63
C ARG A 165 -22.35 31.42 15.11
N ASP A 166 -21.96 32.08 14.03
CA ASP A 166 -22.56 33.33 13.54
C ASP A 166 -23.49 33.10 12.32
N GLY A 167 -23.50 31.88 11.74
CA GLY A 167 -24.25 31.53 10.54
C GLY A 167 -25.29 30.42 10.74
N PRO A 168 -25.97 30.03 9.64
CA PRO A 168 -26.99 28.98 9.67
C PRO A 168 -26.44 27.56 9.54
N VAL A 169 -25.11 27.36 9.49
CA VAL A 169 -24.48 26.08 9.24
C VAL A 169 -24.34 25.30 10.55
N SER A 170 -24.89 24.07 10.60
CA SER A 170 -24.86 23.22 11.78
C SER A 170 -23.53 22.48 12.01
N GLY A 171 -22.61 22.51 11.05
CA GLY A 171 -21.32 21.88 11.21
C GLY A 171 -20.42 22.06 10.01
N MET A 172 -19.12 21.97 10.27
CA MET A 172 -18.07 21.98 9.24
C MET A 172 -17.05 20.91 9.55
N GLU A 173 -16.59 20.23 8.50
CA GLU A 173 -15.60 19.18 8.63
C GLU A 173 -14.58 19.25 7.49
N VAL A 174 -13.31 19.13 7.82
CA VAL A 174 -12.22 18.99 6.86
C VAL A 174 -11.30 17.89 7.35
N SER A 175 -11.07 16.88 6.51
CA SER A 175 -10.08 15.87 6.81
C SER A 175 -9.19 15.51 5.60
N ALA A 176 -7.93 15.22 5.90
CA ALA A 176 -6.96 14.69 4.95
C ALA A 176 -6.26 13.49 5.60
N GLU A 177 -6.76 12.30 5.29
CA GLU A 177 -6.29 11.05 5.88
C GLU A 177 -5.26 10.39 4.97
N LEU A 178 -3.98 10.44 5.39
CA LEU A 178 -2.89 9.78 4.68
C LEU A 178 -2.89 8.27 4.95
N ARG A 179 -2.63 7.48 3.91
CA ARG A 179 -2.43 6.03 3.98
C ARG A 179 -1.20 5.63 3.18
N TYR A 180 -0.42 4.72 3.73
CA TYR A 180 0.66 4.08 3.01
C TYR A 180 0.10 2.92 2.18
N LEU A 181 0.29 2.95 0.86
CA LEU A 181 -0.19 1.91 -0.05
C LEU A 181 0.84 0.80 -0.25
N GLY A 182 2.13 1.11 -0.13
CA GLY A 182 3.19 0.15 -0.27
C GLY A 182 4.43 0.68 -0.98
N GLN A 183 5.38 -0.22 -1.15
CA GLN A 183 6.63 0.01 -1.87
C GLN A 183 6.83 -1.08 -2.90
N ARG A 184 7.19 -0.68 -4.10
CA ARG A 184 7.61 -1.57 -5.19
C ARG A 184 8.95 -1.06 -5.74
N ASP A 185 10.00 -1.80 -5.52
CA ASP A 185 11.36 -1.41 -5.92
C ASP A 185 11.71 0.01 -5.45
N ASN A 186 11.90 0.94 -6.37
CA ASN A 186 12.18 2.35 -6.12
C ASN A 186 10.93 3.24 -6.09
N ILE A 187 9.73 2.67 -6.09
CA ILE A 187 8.47 3.44 -6.02
C ILE A 187 7.82 3.24 -4.66
N VAL A 188 7.57 4.33 -3.96
CA VAL A 188 6.80 4.39 -2.72
C VAL A 188 5.50 5.13 -2.98
N SER A 189 4.36 4.54 -2.58
CA SER A 189 3.05 5.11 -2.85
C SER A 189 2.26 5.37 -1.57
N PHE A 190 1.60 6.52 -1.55
CA PHE A 190 0.62 6.92 -0.54
C PHE A 190 -0.67 7.33 -1.22
N SER A 191 -1.77 7.29 -0.46
CA SER A 191 -3.03 7.95 -0.79
C SER A 191 -3.45 8.88 0.31
N VAL A 192 -4.18 9.94 -0.05
CA VAL A 192 -4.79 10.88 0.89
C VAL A 192 -6.27 10.92 0.58
N PHE A 193 -7.10 10.45 1.50
CA PHE A 193 -8.53 10.62 1.42
C PHE A 193 -8.88 12.01 1.96
N ASN A 194 -9.32 12.88 1.07
CA ASN A 194 -9.74 14.24 1.39
C ASN A 194 -11.26 14.27 1.51
N TYR A 195 -11.77 14.85 2.59
CA TYR A 195 -13.18 15.07 2.81
C TYR A 195 -13.41 16.50 3.30
N SER A 196 -14.45 17.14 2.79
CA SER A 196 -14.90 18.45 3.27
C SER A 196 -16.42 18.52 3.33
N PHE A 197 -16.92 19.11 4.39
CA PHE A 197 -18.32 19.45 4.58
C PHE A 197 -18.42 20.87 5.14
N SER A 198 -19.18 21.72 4.47
CA SER A 198 -19.42 23.10 4.86
C SER A 198 -20.92 23.42 4.96
N GLY A 199 -21.71 22.42 5.34
CA GLY A 199 -23.18 22.49 5.33
C GLY A 199 -23.77 21.97 4.03
N GLY A 200 -25.07 21.78 4.01
CA GLY A 200 -25.82 21.25 2.86
C GLY A 200 -26.16 19.78 3.00
N ALA A 201 -26.47 19.12 1.85
CA ALA A 201 -27.00 17.75 1.82
C ALA A 201 -25.93 16.68 2.11
N HIS A 202 -24.69 16.90 1.69
CA HIS A 202 -23.56 15.97 1.86
C HIS A 202 -22.23 16.71 1.76
N GLY A 203 -21.15 16.09 2.23
CA GLY A 203 -19.78 16.53 2.00
C GLY A 203 -19.26 16.16 0.61
N LEU A 204 -18.11 16.70 0.27
CA LEU A 204 -17.34 16.34 -0.92
C LEU A 204 -16.12 15.51 -0.49
N PHE A 205 -15.74 14.54 -1.33
CA PHE A 205 -14.54 13.75 -1.07
C PHE A 205 -13.81 13.41 -2.38
N ALA A 206 -12.52 13.24 -2.26
CA ALA A 206 -11.67 12.73 -3.34
C ALA A 206 -10.38 12.14 -2.75
N THR A 207 -9.88 11.08 -3.39
CA THR A 207 -8.58 10.50 -3.04
C THR A 207 -7.49 11.04 -3.98
N THR A 208 -6.46 11.63 -3.39
CA THR A 208 -5.23 11.97 -4.12
C THR A 208 -4.18 10.90 -3.91
N TYR A 209 -3.35 10.66 -4.93
CA TYR A 209 -2.29 9.66 -4.88
C TYR A 209 -0.93 10.30 -5.03
N ILE A 210 0.01 9.87 -4.18
CA ILE A 210 1.38 10.37 -4.16
C ILE A 210 2.30 9.19 -4.43
N ASN A 211 2.84 9.12 -5.65
CA ASN A 211 3.83 8.13 -6.03
C ASN A 211 5.20 8.80 -6.06
N ILE A 212 6.19 8.21 -5.41
CA ILE A 212 7.51 8.79 -5.21
C ILE A 212 8.56 7.84 -5.78
N ASP A 213 9.39 8.34 -6.67
CA ASP A 213 10.63 7.71 -7.11
C ASP A 213 11.71 8.02 -6.06
N VAL A 214 12.09 7.00 -5.28
CA VAL A 214 13.02 7.20 -4.15
C VAL A 214 14.46 7.41 -4.60
N ASP A 215 14.83 6.91 -5.78
CA ASP A 215 16.17 7.12 -6.36
C ASP A 215 16.34 8.57 -6.81
N LYS A 216 15.29 9.14 -7.42
CA LYS A 216 15.27 10.54 -7.85
C LYS A 216 14.84 11.50 -6.76
N LYS A 217 14.31 10.99 -5.64
CA LYS A 217 13.69 11.78 -4.55
C LYS A 217 12.65 12.75 -5.09
N SER A 218 11.77 12.27 -5.95
CA SER A 218 10.81 13.11 -6.67
C SER A 218 9.44 12.45 -6.78
N ILE A 219 8.39 13.27 -6.83
CA ILE A 219 7.02 12.81 -7.07
C ILE A 219 6.88 12.42 -8.54
N ILE A 220 6.30 11.25 -8.81
CA ILE A 220 5.98 10.76 -10.15
C ILE A 220 4.66 11.41 -10.56
N THR A 221 4.73 12.47 -11.34
CA THR A 221 3.56 13.10 -11.97
C THR A 221 3.19 12.37 -13.25
N LEU A 222 1.99 12.60 -13.79
CA LEU A 222 1.58 12.03 -15.06
C LEU A 222 2.55 12.37 -16.20
N ASP A 223 3.11 13.59 -16.21
CA ASP A 223 4.09 14.04 -17.20
C ASP A 223 5.47 13.37 -17.05
N LYS A 224 5.83 12.96 -15.83
CA LYS A 224 7.03 12.14 -15.59
C LYS A 224 6.77 10.66 -15.91
N LEU A 225 5.55 10.20 -15.70
CA LEU A 225 5.16 8.83 -15.99
C LEU A 225 5.11 8.56 -17.49
N MET A 226 4.52 9.46 -18.28
CA MET A 226 4.38 9.28 -19.73
C MET A 226 4.38 10.58 -20.53
N THR A 227 4.89 10.49 -21.74
CA THR A 227 4.89 11.63 -22.67
C THR A 227 3.47 12.05 -23.08
N LYS A 228 3.27 13.28 -23.51
CA LYS A 228 1.95 13.76 -23.98
C LYS A 228 1.36 12.89 -25.09
N ALA A 229 2.17 12.38 -26.01
CA ALA A 229 1.74 11.45 -27.05
C ALA A 229 1.23 10.13 -26.46
N ASN A 230 1.89 9.60 -25.43
CA ASN A 230 1.47 8.38 -24.74
C ASN A 230 0.27 8.62 -23.83
N GLN A 231 0.14 9.81 -23.21
CA GLN A 231 -1.07 10.19 -22.48
C GLN A 231 -2.30 10.18 -23.39
N THR A 232 -2.17 10.66 -24.64
CA THR A 232 -3.26 10.59 -25.63
C THR A 232 -3.68 9.14 -25.94
N LYS A 233 -2.70 8.22 -26.05
CA LYS A 233 -2.99 6.79 -26.26
C LYS A 233 -3.64 6.17 -25.01
N ALA A 234 -3.09 6.44 -23.83
CA ALA A 234 -3.64 5.97 -22.57
C ALA A 234 -5.09 6.49 -22.35
N LYS A 235 -5.35 7.76 -22.68
CA LYS A 235 -6.70 8.34 -22.64
C LYS A 235 -7.69 7.56 -23.52
N ALA A 236 -7.27 7.14 -24.71
CA ALA A 236 -8.12 6.35 -25.60
C ALA A 236 -8.44 4.96 -24.99
N LEU A 237 -7.44 4.28 -24.44
CA LEU A 237 -7.63 2.98 -23.77
C LEU A 237 -8.53 3.11 -22.54
N LEU A 238 -8.32 4.15 -21.73
CA LEU A 238 -9.16 4.44 -20.55
C LEU A 238 -10.60 4.76 -20.96
N TRP A 239 -10.79 5.49 -22.06
CA TRP A 239 -12.13 5.73 -22.59
C TRP A 239 -12.84 4.43 -22.99
N ASP A 240 -12.15 3.52 -23.66
CA ASP A 240 -12.72 2.24 -24.06
C ASP A 240 -13.07 1.38 -22.83
N ALA A 241 -12.21 1.38 -21.80
CA ALA A 241 -12.50 0.74 -20.51
C ALA A 241 -13.74 1.35 -19.83
N TYR A 242 -13.83 2.68 -19.77
CA TYR A 242 -14.98 3.39 -19.20
C TYR A 242 -16.29 3.07 -19.93
N LEU A 243 -16.25 3.01 -21.25
CA LEU A 243 -17.42 2.62 -22.04
C LEU A 243 -17.90 1.20 -21.68
N LEU A 244 -17.00 0.25 -21.49
CA LEU A 244 -17.36 -1.12 -21.13
C LEU A 244 -18.09 -1.21 -19.78
N GLU A 245 -17.80 -0.32 -18.86
CA GLU A 245 -18.47 -0.23 -17.55
C GLU A 245 -19.73 0.62 -17.55
N SER A 246 -19.95 1.42 -18.61
CA SER A 246 -21.08 2.33 -18.70
C SER A 246 -22.42 1.57 -18.90
N PRO A 247 -23.54 2.10 -18.38
CA PRO A 247 -24.87 1.53 -18.61
C PRO A 247 -25.19 1.34 -20.10
N VAL A 248 -26.10 0.42 -20.37
CA VAL A 248 -26.56 0.10 -21.73
C VAL A 248 -28.05 0.44 -21.83
N ASP A 249 -28.43 1.19 -22.85
CA ASP A 249 -29.82 1.52 -23.13
C ASP A 249 -30.60 0.29 -23.66
N GLU A 250 -31.88 0.44 -23.85
CA GLU A 250 -32.80 -0.60 -24.38
C GLU A 250 -32.44 -1.10 -25.80
N ASN A 251 -31.62 -0.34 -26.54
CA ASN A 251 -31.14 -0.67 -27.87
C ASN A 251 -29.75 -1.29 -27.89
N GLY A 252 -29.17 -1.51 -26.71
CA GLY A 252 -27.80 -2.06 -26.55
C GLY A 252 -26.68 -1.03 -26.72
N LYS A 253 -27.00 0.27 -26.76
CA LYS A 253 -25.99 1.34 -26.86
C LYS A 253 -25.49 1.74 -25.49
N ARG A 254 -24.18 1.90 -25.35
CA ARG A 254 -23.54 2.43 -24.12
C ARG A 254 -23.84 3.91 -23.93
N GLU A 255 -24.25 4.26 -22.71
CA GLU A 255 -24.56 5.63 -22.30
C GLU A 255 -23.65 6.05 -21.12
N PRO A 256 -22.42 6.53 -21.42
CA PRO A 256 -21.52 7.01 -20.39
C PRO A 256 -22.07 8.31 -19.78
N PHE A 257 -21.83 8.49 -18.46
CA PHE A 257 -22.21 9.72 -17.74
C PHE A 257 -21.47 10.94 -18.31
N THR A 258 -20.17 10.80 -18.60
CA THR A 258 -19.34 11.87 -19.19
C THR A 258 -19.18 11.63 -20.67
N ALA A 259 -19.37 12.69 -21.47
CA ALA A 259 -19.19 12.61 -22.91
C ALA A 259 -17.71 12.44 -23.29
N LYS A 260 -17.43 11.80 -24.45
CA LYS A 260 -16.05 11.55 -24.91
C LYS A 260 -15.22 12.83 -25.05
N ALA A 261 -15.87 13.95 -25.40
CA ALA A 261 -15.20 15.24 -25.57
C ALA A 261 -14.69 15.81 -24.24
N ASP A 262 -15.41 15.49 -23.15
CA ASP A 262 -15.12 16.00 -21.80
C ASP A 262 -14.28 15.01 -20.97
N PHE A 263 -14.13 13.76 -21.44
CA PHE A 263 -13.32 12.76 -20.79
C PHE A 263 -11.83 13.10 -20.92
N ASP A 264 -11.09 13.01 -19.80
CA ASP A 264 -9.63 13.14 -19.81
C ASP A 264 -8.96 12.08 -18.93
N ILE A 265 -7.65 11.91 -19.11
CA ILE A 265 -6.83 11.05 -18.26
C ILE A 265 -6.65 11.74 -16.91
N SER A 266 -6.96 11.03 -15.84
CA SER A 266 -6.76 11.56 -14.49
C SER A 266 -5.29 11.73 -14.14
N ASN A 267 -4.99 12.79 -13.39
CA ASN A 267 -3.67 12.96 -12.75
C ASN A 267 -3.54 12.12 -11.44
N GLN A 268 -4.65 11.54 -10.97
CA GLN A 268 -4.69 10.69 -9.80
C GLN A 268 -4.53 9.24 -10.23
N PHE A 269 -3.38 8.65 -9.96
CA PHE A 269 -3.07 7.27 -10.35
C PHE A 269 -2.19 6.59 -9.30
N TYR A 270 -2.22 5.26 -9.29
CA TYR A 270 -1.35 4.43 -8.46
C TYR A 270 -0.99 3.10 -9.13
N PHE A 271 0.11 2.52 -8.70
CA PHE A 271 0.62 1.27 -9.24
C PHE A 271 0.03 0.08 -8.48
N THR A 272 -0.40 -0.95 -9.22
CA THR A 272 -0.90 -2.22 -8.67
C THR A 272 -0.16 -3.41 -9.28
N ASN A 273 -0.50 -4.61 -8.82
CA ASN A 273 -0.01 -5.83 -9.46
C ASN A 273 -0.57 -6.03 -10.87
N ASP A 274 -1.77 -5.56 -11.13
CA ASP A 274 -2.49 -5.80 -12.38
C ASP A 274 -2.23 -4.72 -13.44
N GLY A 275 -1.85 -3.52 -13.02
CA GLY A 275 -1.64 -2.38 -13.92
C GLY A 275 -1.47 -1.06 -13.18
N ILE A 276 -1.75 0.02 -13.89
CA ILE A 276 -1.87 1.36 -13.34
C ILE A 276 -3.34 1.72 -13.26
N VAL A 277 -3.79 2.07 -12.06
CA VAL A 277 -5.16 2.47 -11.80
C VAL A 277 -5.24 3.99 -11.81
N PHE A 278 -6.20 4.53 -12.55
CA PHE A 278 -6.53 5.95 -12.61
C PHE A 278 -7.83 6.17 -11.84
N SER A 279 -7.81 7.10 -10.88
CA SER A 279 -8.95 7.42 -10.02
C SER A 279 -9.60 8.73 -10.46
N TYR A 280 -10.90 8.75 -10.38
CA TYR A 280 -11.75 9.88 -10.77
C TYR A 280 -12.69 10.21 -9.61
N ALA A 281 -12.75 11.47 -9.23
CA ALA A 281 -13.60 11.94 -8.14
C ALA A 281 -15.11 11.76 -8.48
N PRO A 282 -15.99 11.77 -7.48
CA PRO A 282 -17.42 11.84 -7.71
C PRO A 282 -17.78 12.96 -8.69
N TYR A 283 -18.72 12.74 -9.56
CA TYR A 283 -19.16 13.59 -10.68
C TYR A 283 -18.22 13.63 -11.90
N GLU A 284 -17.01 13.07 -11.86
CA GLU A 284 -16.16 13.03 -13.06
C GLU A 284 -16.62 11.96 -14.06
N LEU A 285 -16.91 10.73 -13.60
CA LEU A 285 -17.33 9.61 -14.46
C LEU A 285 -18.64 8.95 -14.04
N GLY A 286 -19.34 9.51 -13.07
CA GLY A 286 -20.59 9.01 -12.54
C GLY A 286 -21.26 9.99 -11.59
N PRO A 287 -22.51 9.78 -11.20
CA PRO A 287 -23.17 10.59 -10.19
C PRO A 287 -22.51 10.42 -8.82
N PHE A 288 -22.73 11.35 -7.90
CA PHE A 288 -22.16 11.32 -6.55
C PHE A 288 -22.42 10.00 -5.81
N ALA A 289 -23.60 9.42 -6.01
CA ALA A 289 -23.99 8.17 -5.36
C ALA A 289 -23.10 6.95 -5.74
N ASP A 290 -22.43 7.02 -6.89
CA ASP A 290 -21.49 5.99 -7.33
C ASP A 290 -20.12 6.10 -6.66
N GLY A 291 -19.83 7.21 -5.98
CA GLY A 291 -18.55 7.48 -5.37
C GLY A 291 -17.43 7.75 -6.39
N GLU A 292 -16.19 7.48 -5.97
CA GLU A 292 -15.05 7.53 -6.87
C GLU A 292 -15.06 6.37 -7.85
N LYS A 293 -14.72 6.64 -9.10
CA LYS A 293 -14.55 5.62 -10.15
C LYS A 293 -13.07 5.37 -10.38
N THR A 294 -12.72 4.13 -10.68
CA THR A 294 -11.34 3.76 -11.03
C THR A 294 -11.31 3.02 -12.35
N LEU A 295 -10.38 3.39 -13.22
CA LEU A 295 -10.13 2.70 -14.48
C LEU A 295 -8.72 2.14 -14.46
N THR A 296 -8.55 0.87 -14.83
CA THR A 296 -7.25 0.20 -14.82
C THR A 296 -6.74 0.01 -16.24
N LEU A 297 -5.50 0.46 -16.46
CA LEU A 297 -4.72 0.03 -17.63
C LEU A 297 -3.83 -1.14 -17.21
N PRO A 298 -4.08 -2.36 -17.70
CA PRO A 298 -3.28 -3.51 -17.35
C PRO A 298 -1.85 -3.39 -17.89
N TRP A 299 -0.90 -4.08 -17.25
CA TRP A 299 0.52 -3.96 -17.59
C TRP A 299 0.83 -4.26 -19.05
N TYR A 300 0.15 -5.20 -19.67
CA TYR A 300 0.36 -5.55 -21.07
C TYR A 300 -0.01 -4.40 -22.05
N GLU A 301 -0.86 -3.47 -21.64
CA GLU A 301 -1.23 -2.28 -22.42
C GLU A 301 -0.39 -1.06 -22.06
N VAL A 302 -0.21 -0.80 -20.74
CA VAL A 302 0.38 0.45 -20.26
C VAL A 302 1.90 0.43 -20.28
N ASN A 303 2.53 -0.74 -20.18
CA ASN A 303 3.97 -0.86 -19.95
C ASN A 303 4.83 -0.15 -21.02
N ASN A 304 4.40 -0.21 -22.28
CA ASN A 304 5.10 0.46 -23.39
C ASN A 304 4.76 1.95 -23.53
N LEU A 305 3.81 2.46 -22.74
CA LEU A 305 3.40 3.87 -22.75
C LEU A 305 4.13 4.71 -21.70
N ILE A 306 4.68 4.06 -20.67
CA ILE A 306 5.33 4.72 -19.54
C ILE A 306 6.85 4.81 -19.71
N ALA A 307 7.48 5.67 -18.94
CA ALA A 307 8.94 5.81 -18.89
C ALA A 307 9.60 4.50 -18.46
N LYS A 308 10.76 4.20 -19.04
CA LYS A 308 11.46 2.90 -18.89
C LYS A 308 11.73 2.52 -17.44
N GLU A 309 12.04 3.47 -16.61
CA GLU A 309 12.34 3.30 -15.19
C GLU A 309 11.13 2.84 -14.37
N TYR A 310 9.91 3.03 -14.86
CA TYR A 310 8.68 2.61 -14.20
C TYR A 310 8.06 1.36 -14.83
N GLN A 311 8.64 0.88 -15.94
CA GLN A 311 8.16 -0.33 -16.63
C GLN A 311 8.37 -1.56 -15.77
N ARG A 312 7.41 -2.48 -15.79
CA ARG A 312 7.61 -3.82 -15.27
C ARG A 312 8.48 -4.64 -16.21
N THR A 313 9.42 -5.36 -15.62
CA THR A 313 10.35 -6.23 -16.31
C THR A 313 10.19 -7.68 -15.82
N LYS A 314 10.76 -8.63 -16.55
CA LYS A 314 10.80 -10.05 -16.11
C LYS A 314 11.46 -10.27 -14.74
N LYS A 315 12.30 -9.34 -14.28
CA LYS A 315 12.91 -9.39 -12.94
C LYS A 315 11.89 -9.22 -11.82
N ASP A 316 10.76 -8.59 -12.12
CA ASP A 316 9.68 -8.34 -11.13
C ASP A 316 8.76 -9.56 -10.95
N GLY A 317 9.16 -10.73 -11.49
CA GLY A 317 8.35 -11.95 -11.42
C GLY A 317 7.06 -11.88 -12.26
N PHE A 318 7.00 -10.94 -13.19
CA PHE A 318 5.82 -10.69 -14.02
C PHE A 318 6.12 -11.07 -15.47
N ASP A 319 5.64 -12.22 -15.90
CA ASP A 319 5.58 -12.56 -17.33
C ASP A 319 4.38 -11.83 -17.94
N LEU A 320 4.64 -10.80 -18.73
CA LEU A 320 3.62 -10.17 -19.55
C LEU A 320 3.08 -11.22 -20.53
N ILE A 321 1.82 -11.61 -20.37
CA ILE A 321 1.14 -12.48 -21.36
C ILE A 321 1.04 -11.68 -22.65
N PRO A 322 1.61 -12.17 -23.77
CA PRO A 322 1.48 -11.48 -25.04
C PRO A 322 0.00 -11.33 -25.41
N SER A 323 -0.38 -10.17 -25.92
CA SER A 323 -1.77 -9.89 -26.33
C SER A 323 -2.34 -10.86 -27.39
N SER A 324 -1.46 -11.64 -28.05
CA SER A 324 -1.83 -12.71 -28.98
C SER A 324 -2.50 -13.92 -28.30
N ASP A 325 -2.27 -14.14 -27.01
CA ASP A 325 -2.73 -15.33 -26.28
C ASP A 325 -4.03 -15.10 -25.51
N LEU A 326 -4.62 -13.89 -25.62
CA LEU A 326 -5.88 -13.49 -25.01
C LEU A 326 -7.06 -13.46 -25.98
N ARG A 327 -7.00 -14.18 -27.11
CA ARG A 327 -8.09 -14.29 -28.08
C ARG A 327 -8.90 -15.56 -27.88
#